data_4a27fda5d32b6dc5ce2c99c33766c30c
#
_entry.id   4a27fda5d32b6dc5ce2c99c33766c30c
#
_cell.length_a   1.000
_cell.length_b   1.000
_cell.length_c   1.000
_cell.angle_alpha   90.00
_cell.angle_beta   90.00
_cell.angle_gamma   90.00
#
_symmetry.space_group_name_H-M   'P 1'
#
loop_
_entity.id
_entity.type
_entity.pdbx_description
1 polymer ?
#
loop_
_entity_poly.entity_id
_entity_poly.type
_entity_poly.pdbx_seq_one_letter_code
_entity_poly.pdbx_strand_id
1 'polypeptide(L)'
;MSTEKEKMIAGELYRSADETLSRDRLRARQLIHRYNHSLAEEHTLRQQILADLFGQVTEAYIEPTFRCDYGYNIFLGNNFFANFDCVMLDVCPIRIGDNCMLAPGVHIYTATHPIDPVARNSGAELGKPVTIGNNVWIGGRAVINPGVSIGDNVVVASGAVVTKDVPDNVVVGGNPARIIKKL
;
A
#
# COMPACT_ATOMS: atom_id res chain seq x y z
N MET A 1 3.71 -17.41 -22.51
CA MET A 1 2.45 -16.81 -21.97
C MET A 1 2.75 -16.27 -20.60
N SER A 2 2.29 -15.07 -20.28
CA SER A 2 2.48 -14.48 -18.95
C SER A 2 1.70 -15.28 -17.90
N THR A 3 2.29 -15.47 -16.74
CA THR A 3 1.63 -16.07 -15.56
C THR A 3 0.60 -15.10 -14.99
N GLU A 4 -0.36 -15.59 -14.21
CA GLU A 4 -1.34 -14.71 -13.54
C GLU A 4 -0.66 -13.73 -12.59
N LYS A 5 0.47 -14.10 -11.97
CA LYS A 5 1.30 -13.22 -11.15
C LYS A 5 1.92 -12.07 -11.97
N GLU A 6 2.48 -12.38 -13.14
CA GLU A 6 3.05 -11.35 -14.02
C GLU A 6 1.98 -10.38 -14.51
N LYS A 7 0.79 -10.87 -14.91
CA LYS A 7 -0.36 -10.04 -15.28
C LYS A 7 -0.79 -9.13 -14.12
N MET A 8 -0.93 -9.68 -12.92
CA MET A 8 -1.31 -8.94 -11.72
C MET A 8 -0.35 -7.77 -11.46
N ILE A 9 0.96 -8.03 -11.46
CA ILE A 9 1.98 -7.02 -11.19
C ILE A 9 2.02 -5.96 -12.31
N ALA A 10 1.75 -6.35 -13.55
CA ALA A 10 1.66 -5.46 -14.70
C ALA A 10 0.37 -4.62 -14.75
N GLY A 11 -0.60 -4.89 -13.88
CA GLY A 11 -1.90 -4.21 -13.87
C GLY A 11 -2.87 -4.70 -14.95
N GLU A 12 -2.60 -5.85 -15.54
CA GLU A 12 -3.47 -6.51 -16.51
C GLU A 12 -4.58 -7.30 -15.79
N LEU A 13 -5.61 -7.70 -16.56
CA LEU A 13 -6.63 -8.61 -16.03
C LEU A 13 -6.01 -9.97 -15.67
N TYR A 14 -6.21 -10.40 -14.44
CA TYR A 14 -5.69 -11.65 -13.90
C TYR A 14 -6.75 -12.39 -13.07
N ARG A 15 -6.47 -13.65 -12.75
CA ARG A 15 -7.32 -14.49 -11.89
C ARG A 15 -6.69 -14.63 -10.51
N SER A 16 -7.31 -14.01 -9.51
CA SER A 16 -6.80 -14.04 -8.12
C SER A 16 -6.83 -15.42 -7.48
N ALA A 17 -7.68 -16.34 -7.99
CA ALA A 17 -7.76 -17.72 -7.52
C ALA A 17 -6.62 -18.64 -8.03
N ASP A 18 -5.65 -18.09 -8.79
CA ASP A 18 -4.45 -18.82 -9.20
C ASP A 18 -3.74 -19.43 -8.00
N GLU A 19 -3.21 -20.66 -8.19
CA GLU A 19 -2.59 -21.44 -7.11
C GLU A 19 -1.33 -20.76 -6.54
N THR A 20 -0.51 -20.16 -7.41
CA THR A 20 0.70 -19.43 -7.00
C THR A 20 0.33 -18.21 -6.19
N LEU A 21 -0.64 -17.42 -6.66
CA LEU A 21 -1.13 -16.24 -5.95
C LEU A 21 -1.77 -16.60 -4.60
N SER A 22 -2.51 -17.69 -4.55
CA SER A 22 -3.13 -18.16 -3.30
C SER A 22 -2.08 -18.57 -2.27
N ARG A 23 -1.02 -19.26 -2.67
CA ARG A 23 0.11 -19.62 -1.81
C ARG A 23 0.89 -18.38 -1.36
N ASP A 24 1.11 -17.42 -2.24
CA ASP A 24 1.82 -16.17 -1.91
C ASP A 24 1.03 -15.34 -0.87
N ARG A 25 -0.29 -15.23 -1.01
CA ARG A 25 -1.15 -14.58 0.00
C ARG A 25 -1.12 -15.31 1.34
N LEU A 26 -1.14 -16.64 1.32
CA LEU A 26 -1.05 -17.42 2.56
C LEU A 26 0.28 -17.14 3.29
N ARG A 27 1.40 -17.11 2.55
CA ARG A 27 2.72 -16.73 3.10
C ARG A 27 2.68 -15.34 3.74
N ALA A 28 2.14 -14.34 3.04
CA ALA A 28 2.03 -12.99 3.57
C ALA A 28 1.20 -12.97 4.87
N ARG A 29 0.05 -13.65 4.92
CA ARG A 29 -0.79 -13.73 6.12
C ARG A 29 -0.09 -14.39 7.30
N GLN A 30 0.74 -15.41 7.07
CA GLN A 30 1.53 -16.04 8.14
C GLN A 30 2.58 -15.07 8.70
N LEU A 31 3.29 -14.32 7.85
CA LEU A 31 4.26 -13.31 8.27
C LEU A 31 3.58 -12.16 9.03
N ILE A 32 2.48 -11.65 8.50
CA ILE A 32 1.68 -10.59 9.14
C ILE A 32 1.14 -11.05 10.51
N HIS A 33 0.66 -12.29 10.61
CA HIS A 33 0.20 -12.83 11.89
C HIS A 33 1.34 -12.81 12.93
N ARG A 34 2.53 -13.29 12.57
CA ARG A 34 3.70 -13.25 13.44
C ARG A 34 4.09 -11.82 13.81
N TYR A 35 4.08 -10.90 12.84
CA TYR A 35 4.38 -9.49 13.07
C TYR A 35 3.42 -8.87 14.07
N ASN A 36 2.12 -8.99 13.81
CA ASN A 36 1.08 -8.36 14.62
C ASN A 36 0.95 -8.90 16.04
N HIS A 37 1.50 -10.09 16.33
CA HIS A 37 1.53 -10.70 17.66
C HIS A 37 2.91 -10.62 18.31
N SER A 38 3.87 -9.95 17.69
CA SER A 38 5.19 -9.72 18.30
C SER A 38 5.12 -8.66 19.39
N LEU A 39 5.98 -8.79 20.40
CA LEU A 39 6.11 -7.79 21.46
C LEU A 39 6.79 -6.53 20.95
N ALA A 40 6.50 -5.38 21.55
CA ALA A 40 7.04 -4.09 21.12
C ALA A 40 8.58 -4.05 21.17
N GLU A 41 9.19 -4.72 22.12
CA GLU A 41 10.64 -4.82 22.32
C GLU A 41 11.35 -5.80 21.38
N GLU A 42 10.64 -6.62 20.63
CA GLU A 42 11.22 -7.59 19.69
C GLU A 42 11.64 -6.94 18.36
N HIS A 43 12.43 -5.87 18.43
CA HIS A 43 12.82 -5.07 17.26
C HIS A 43 13.50 -5.89 16.15
N THR A 44 14.47 -6.75 16.52
CA THR A 44 15.19 -7.60 15.56
C THR A 44 14.25 -8.58 14.85
N LEU A 45 13.32 -9.21 15.58
CA LEU A 45 12.34 -10.11 15.01
C LEU A 45 11.40 -9.36 14.04
N ARG A 46 10.91 -8.18 14.45
CA ARG A 46 10.05 -7.33 13.61
C ARG A 46 10.74 -6.94 12.31
N GLN A 47 11.99 -6.46 12.39
CA GLN A 47 12.78 -6.11 11.20
C GLN A 47 12.98 -7.31 10.26
N GLN A 48 13.30 -8.48 10.81
CA GLN A 48 13.45 -9.70 10.00
C GLN A 48 12.13 -10.07 9.29
N ILE A 49 10.99 -10.00 9.99
CA ILE A 49 9.69 -10.31 9.38
C ILE A 49 9.35 -9.31 8.26
N LEU A 50 9.63 -8.01 8.44
CA LEU A 50 9.40 -7.01 7.41
C LEU A 50 10.33 -7.22 6.20
N ALA A 51 11.59 -7.60 6.42
CA ALA A 51 12.53 -7.94 5.34
C ALA A 51 12.09 -9.19 4.56
N ASP A 52 11.50 -10.18 5.25
CA ASP A 52 10.95 -11.37 4.61
C ASP A 52 9.62 -11.07 3.87
N LEU A 53 8.86 -10.07 4.32
CA LEU A 53 7.54 -9.75 3.80
C LEU A 53 7.61 -8.81 2.58
N PHE A 54 8.37 -7.72 2.67
CA PHE A 54 8.36 -6.64 1.69
C PHE A 54 9.32 -6.89 0.52
N GLY A 55 8.99 -6.31 -0.63
CA GLY A 55 9.88 -6.31 -1.81
C GLY A 55 11.15 -5.52 -1.58
N GLN A 56 11.05 -4.43 -0.80
CA GLN A 56 12.19 -3.63 -0.33
C GLN A 56 11.83 -2.92 0.97
N VAL A 57 12.71 -3.04 1.94
CA VAL A 57 12.67 -2.25 3.19
C VAL A 57 14.08 -2.13 3.73
N THR A 58 14.47 -0.93 4.17
CA THR A 58 15.78 -0.68 4.80
C THR A 58 15.57 -0.34 6.27
N GLU A 59 14.86 0.73 6.54
CA GLU A 59 14.57 1.21 7.88
C GLU A 59 13.08 1.58 7.97
N ALA A 60 12.30 0.76 8.64
CA ALA A 60 10.88 0.99 8.81
C ALA A 60 10.45 0.67 10.23
N TYR A 61 9.58 1.52 10.78
CA TYR A 61 8.84 1.24 12.01
C TYR A 61 7.34 1.21 11.72
N ILE A 62 6.71 0.09 11.97
CA ILE A 62 5.29 -0.12 11.70
C ILE A 62 4.60 -0.59 12.98
N GLU A 63 3.58 0.15 13.41
CA GLU A 63 2.76 -0.29 14.54
C GLU A 63 1.77 -1.38 14.12
N PRO A 64 1.62 -2.43 14.90
CA PRO A 64 0.52 -3.38 14.73
C PRO A 64 -0.86 -2.70 15.00
N THR A 65 -1.93 -3.07 14.30
CA THR A 65 -1.98 -4.13 13.30
C THR A 65 -1.67 -3.58 11.92
N PHE A 66 -0.90 -4.31 11.16
CA PHE A 66 -0.64 -4.02 9.74
C PHE A 66 -1.25 -5.13 8.88
N ARG A 67 -1.76 -4.78 7.67
CA ARG A 67 -2.31 -5.74 6.71
C ARG A 67 -1.87 -5.42 5.30
N CYS A 68 -1.56 -6.46 4.53
CA CYS A 68 -1.33 -6.38 3.08
C CYS A 68 -1.79 -7.66 2.40
N ASP A 69 -1.80 -7.68 1.05
CA ASP A 69 -2.16 -8.88 0.29
C ASP A 69 -0.98 -9.82 0.12
N TYR A 70 0.13 -9.32 -0.41
CA TYR A 70 1.32 -10.11 -0.77
C TYR A 70 2.58 -9.67 -0.04
N GLY A 71 2.74 -8.38 0.21
CA GLY A 71 3.89 -7.74 0.80
C GLY A 71 5.03 -7.50 -0.20
N TYR A 72 5.34 -8.45 -1.07
CA TYR A 72 6.48 -8.34 -2.00
C TYR A 72 6.32 -7.23 -3.05
N ASN A 73 5.15 -6.66 -3.22
CA ASN A 73 4.91 -5.50 -4.08
C ASN A 73 5.00 -4.16 -3.31
N ILE A 74 5.39 -4.18 -2.02
CA ILE A 74 5.60 -2.99 -1.21
C ILE A 74 7.09 -2.67 -1.16
N PHE A 75 7.44 -1.44 -1.56
CA PHE A 75 8.81 -0.93 -1.61
C PHE A 75 8.87 0.36 -0.80
N LEU A 76 9.58 0.31 0.32
CA LEU A 76 9.70 1.42 1.27
C LEU A 76 11.09 2.03 1.21
N GLY A 77 11.15 3.35 1.20
CA GLY A 77 12.37 4.12 1.38
C GLY A 77 12.87 4.11 2.83
N ASN A 78 13.87 4.94 3.10
CA ASN A 78 14.46 5.06 4.41
C ASN A 78 13.56 5.85 5.37
N ASN A 79 13.71 5.60 6.68
CA ASN A 79 13.00 6.31 7.75
C ASN A 79 11.48 6.32 7.53
N PHE A 80 10.92 5.16 7.20
CA PHE A 80 9.48 5.00 7.02
C PHE A 80 8.79 4.71 8.35
N PHE A 81 7.69 5.41 8.61
CA PHE A 81 6.84 5.19 9.78
C PHE A 81 5.39 4.92 9.38
N ALA A 82 4.77 3.88 9.93
CA ALA A 82 3.33 3.65 9.86
C ALA A 82 2.75 3.42 11.24
N ASN A 83 1.70 4.16 11.56
CA ASN A 83 0.97 4.04 12.81
C ASN A 83 -0.03 2.85 12.74
N PHE A 84 -0.82 2.66 13.79
CA PHE A 84 -1.74 1.52 13.95
C PHE A 84 -2.73 1.35 12.79
N ASP A 85 -3.08 0.10 12.50
CA ASP A 85 -4.18 -0.31 11.61
C ASP A 85 -4.03 0.15 10.15
N CYS A 86 -2.81 0.31 9.68
CA CYS A 86 -2.58 0.62 8.27
C CYS A 86 -2.79 -0.60 7.37
N VAL A 87 -3.36 -0.37 6.18
CA VAL A 87 -3.66 -1.39 5.18
C VAL A 87 -3.06 -1.02 3.82
N MET A 88 -2.33 -1.94 3.21
CA MET A 88 -1.78 -1.80 1.85
C MET A 88 -2.22 -2.98 0.98
N LEU A 89 -3.17 -2.77 0.06
CA LEU A 89 -3.58 -3.82 -0.87
C LEU A 89 -2.67 -3.80 -2.10
N ASP A 90 -1.62 -4.60 -2.05
CA ASP A 90 -0.47 -4.56 -2.95
C ASP A 90 -0.53 -5.60 -4.07
N VAL A 91 -1.64 -5.67 -4.81
CA VAL A 91 -1.72 -6.49 -6.03
C VAL A 91 -0.79 -5.96 -7.13
N CYS A 92 -0.62 -4.63 -7.22
CA CYS A 92 0.41 -3.96 -8.01
C CYS A 92 1.42 -3.27 -7.08
N PRO A 93 2.56 -2.79 -7.60
CA PRO A 93 3.56 -2.11 -6.79
C PRO A 93 3.03 -0.88 -6.05
N ILE A 94 3.36 -0.81 -4.76
CA ILE A 94 3.26 0.37 -3.91
C ILE A 94 4.70 0.82 -3.62
N ARG A 95 5.07 2.01 -4.10
CA ARG A 95 6.39 2.59 -3.90
C ARG A 95 6.28 3.84 -3.04
N ILE A 96 6.99 3.89 -1.93
CA ILE A 96 6.98 5.01 -1.00
C ILE A 96 8.42 5.46 -0.81
N GLY A 97 8.66 6.76 -0.97
CA GLY A 97 9.99 7.38 -0.83
C GLY A 97 10.45 7.49 0.62
N ASP A 98 11.50 8.28 0.82
CA ASP A 98 12.15 8.47 2.12
C ASP A 98 11.35 9.42 3.04
N ASN A 99 11.51 9.25 4.35
CA ASN A 99 10.92 10.11 5.39
C ASN A 99 9.40 10.22 5.31
N CYS A 100 8.70 9.15 4.98
CA CYS A 100 7.26 9.13 4.88
C CYS A 100 6.61 8.63 6.17
N MET A 101 5.50 9.27 6.54
CA MET A 101 4.74 8.94 7.74
C MET A 101 3.27 8.69 7.41
N LEU A 102 2.74 7.56 7.88
CA LEU A 102 1.33 7.22 7.82
C LEU A 102 0.72 7.25 9.22
N ALA A 103 -0.31 8.06 9.40
CA ALA A 103 -1.09 8.10 10.62
C ALA A 103 -2.03 6.89 10.75
N PRO A 104 -2.72 6.70 11.89
CA PRO A 104 -3.54 5.50 12.11
C PRO A 104 -4.62 5.29 11.06
N GLY A 105 -4.80 4.03 10.64
CA GLY A 105 -5.86 3.62 9.74
C GLY A 105 -5.72 4.17 8.32
N VAL A 106 -4.51 4.49 7.86
CA VAL A 106 -4.26 4.86 6.47
C VAL A 106 -4.38 3.64 5.57
N HIS A 107 -5.11 3.79 4.47
CA HIS A 107 -5.30 2.74 3.48
C HIS A 107 -4.71 3.13 2.13
N ILE A 108 -3.90 2.25 1.53
CA ILE A 108 -3.34 2.41 0.18
C ILE A 108 -3.79 1.22 -0.65
N TYR A 109 -4.52 1.48 -1.73
CA TYR A 109 -5.09 0.45 -2.58
C TYR A 109 -4.48 0.48 -3.96
N THR A 110 -3.98 -0.66 -4.43
CA THR A 110 -3.67 -0.88 -5.85
C THR A 110 -4.71 -1.77 -6.53
N ALA A 111 -5.45 -2.55 -5.74
CA ALA A 111 -6.49 -3.45 -6.22
C ALA A 111 -7.71 -2.70 -6.73
N THR A 112 -8.25 -3.12 -7.87
CA THR A 112 -9.51 -2.65 -8.42
C THR A 112 -10.21 -3.77 -9.20
N HIS A 113 -11.45 -3.52 -9.60
CA HIS A 113 -12.25 -4.48 -10.35
C HIS A 113 -12.83 -3.84 -11.61
N PRO A 114 -13.17 -4.63 -12.64
CA PRO A 114 -13.94 -4.15 -13.77
C PRO A 114 -15.25 -3.49 -13.30
N ILE A 115 -15.58 -2.33 -13.88
CA ILE A 115 -16.83 -1.64 -13.58
C ILE A 115 -18.02 -2.42 -14.16
N ASP A 116 -17.83 -3.00 -15.35
CA ASP A 116 -18.83 -3.88 -15.96
C ASP A 116 -19.12 -5.09 -15.05
N PRO A 117 -20.38 -5.34 -14.68
CA PRO A 117 -20.72 -6.41 -13.75
C PRO A 117 -20.48 -7.81 -14.33
N VAL A 118 -20.58 -8.01 -15.64
CA VAL A 118 -20.32 -9.32 -16.26
C VAL A 118 -18.84 -9.66 -16.13
N ALA A 119 -17.98 -8.73 -16.50
CA ALA A 119 -16.53 -8.88 -16.36
C ALA A 119 -16.13 -9.06 -14.89
N ARG A 120 -16.67 -8.25 -13.97
CA ARG A 120 -16.39 -8.36 -12.53
C ARG A 120 -16.81 -9.71 -11.95
N ASN A 121 -17.99 -10.19 -12.30
CA ASN A 121 -18.55 -11.46 -11.80
C ASN A 121 -17.84 -12.69 -12.38
N SER A 122 -17.04 -12.53 -13.44
CA SER A 122 -16.17 -13.59 -13.96
C SER A 122 -15.01 -13.97 -13.00
N GLY A 123 -14.81 -13.19 -11.94
CA GLY A 123 -13.68 -13.33 -11.00
C GLY A 123 -12.38 -12.72 -11.52
N ALA A 124 -12.42 -11.95 -12.60
CA ALA A 124 -11.26 -11.21 -13.07
C ALA A 124 -11.03 -9.96 -12.20
N GLU A 125 -9.78 -9.72 -11.87
CA GLU A 125 -9.30 -8.56 -11.12
C GLU A 125 -8.24 -7.83 -11.92
N LEU A 126 -7.96 -6.59 -11.55
CA LEU A 126 -6.85 -5.82 -12.09
C LEU A 126 -6.33 -4.87 -11.00
N GLY A 127 -5.18 -4.28 -11.24
CA GLY A 127 -4.59 -3.32 -10.33
C GLY A 127 -4.02 -2.12 -11.05
N LYS A 128 -3.69 -1.08 -10.27
CA LYS A 128 -2.91 0.06 -10.74
C LYS A 128 -1.91 0.44 -9.67
N PRO A 129 -0.61 0.60 -10.00
CA PRO A 129 0.41 0.92 -9.02
C PRO A 129 0.15 2.27 -8.36
N VAL A 130 0.64 2.42 -7.13
CA VAL A 130 0.62 3.68 -6.38
C VAL A 130 2.07 4.08 -6.11
N THR A 131 2.38 5.35 -6.34
CA THR A 131 3.69 5.93 -6.04
C THR A 131 3.53 7.12 -5.10
N ILE A 132 4.34 7.18 -4.05
CA ILE A 132 4.38 8.26 -3.07
C ILE A 132 5.82 8.74 -2.99
N GLY A 133 6.03 10.04 -3.18
CA GLY A 133 7.34 10.68 -3.14
C GLY A 133 7.96 10.72 -1.74
N ASN A 134 8.93 11.61 -1.55
CA ASN A 134 9.65 11.78 -0.30
C ASN A 134 8.97 12.80 0.62
N ASN A 135 9.22 12.71 1.94
CA ASN A 135 8.72 13.66 2.94
C ASN A 135 7.20 13.81 2.91
N VAL A 136 6.46 12.72 2.72
CA VAL A 136 5.00 12.74 2.66
C VAL A 136 4.42 12.35 4.01
N TRP A 137 3.48 13.15 4.51
CA TRP A 137 2.69 12.82 5.69
C TRP A 137 1.24 12.56 5.29
N ILE A 138 0.77 11.34 5.55
CA ILE A 138 -0.61 10.94 5.28
C ILE A 138 -1.37 10.88 6.60
N GLY A 139 -2.35 11.76 6.73
CA GLY A 139 -3.22 11.89 7.90
C GLY A 139 -4.13 10.69 8.11
N GLY A 140 -4.57 10.50 9.36
CA GLY A 140 -5.32 9.33 9.78
C GLY A 140 -6.57 9.05 8.97
N ARG A 141 -6.81 7.78 8.68
CA ARG A 141 -7.96 7.27 7.89
C ARG A 141 -8.07 7.84 6.47
N ALA A 142 -6.98 8.42 5.95
CA ALA A 142 -6.93 8.76 4.54
C ALA A 142 -6.86 7.51 3.67
N VAL A 143 -7.41 7.58 2.46
CA VAL A 143 -7.42 6.50 1.48
C VAL A 143 -6.74 6.98 0.21
N ILE A 144 -5.74 6.24 -0.26
CA ILE A 144 -5.08 6.47 -1.55
C ILE A 144 -5.60 5.42 -2.53
N ASN A 145 -6.24 5.87 -3.60
CA ASN A 145 -6.88 5.00 -4.58
C ASN A 145 -5.90 4.46 -5.64
N PRO A 146 -6.26 3.37 -6.32
CA PRO A 146 -5.42 2.74 -7.35
C PRO A 146 -5.00 3.71 -8.46
N GLY A 147 -3.71 3.68 -8.80
CA GLY A 147 -3.13 4.44 -9.89
C GLY A 147 -2.72 5.87 -9.53
N VAL A 148 -2.84 6.26 -8.26
CA VAL A 148 -2.47 7.61 -7.80
C VAL A 148 -0.96 7.74 -7.64
N SER A 149 -0.41 8.87 -8.10
CA SER A 149 0.94 9.34 -7.80
C SER A 149 0.88 10.57 -6.90
N ILE A 150 1.60 10.55 -5.79
CA ILE A 150 1.77 11.67 -4.86
C ILE A 150 3.21 12.13 -4.94
N GLY A 151 3.41 13.43 -5.17
CA GLY A 151 4.73 14.05 -5.26
C GLY A 151 5.44 14.20 -3.91
N ASP A 152 6.54 14.93 -3.91
CA ASP A 152 7.35 15.20 -2.71
C ASP A 152 6.75 16.29 -1.83
N ASN A 153 7.07 16.26 -0.53
CA ASN A 153 6.66 17.28 0.44
C ASN A 153 5.15 17.51 0.49
N VAL A 154 4.35 16.44 0.43
CA VAL A 154 2.88 16.51 0.43
C VAL A 154 2.35 16.16 1.81
N VAL A 155 1.30 16.86 2.23
CA VAL A 155 0.47 16.50 3.38
C VAL A 155 -0.91 16.10 2.87
N VAL A 156 -1.35 14.90 3.21
CA VAL A 156 -2.72 14.43 2.99
C VAL A 156 -3.48 14.56 4.30
N ALA A 157 -4.53 15.39 4.33
CA ALA A 157 -5.32 15.60 5.53
C ALA A 157 -6.07 14.32 5.96
N SER A 158 -6.33 14.20 7.27
CA SER A 158 -7.07 13.06 7.82
C SER A 158 -8.45 12.90 7.17
N GLY A 159 -8.82 11.64 6.88
CA GLY A 159 -10.10 11.29 6.24
C GLY A 159 -10.19 11.64 4.76
N ALA A 160 -9.12 12.12 4.13
CA ALA A 160 -9.11 12.41 2.70
C ALA A 160 -9.19 11.14 1.86
N VAL A 161 -9.85 11.22 0.69
CA VAL A 161 -9.86 10.17 -0.33
C VAL A 161 -9.19 10.71 -1.59
N VAL A 162 -7.94 10.30 -1.81
CA VAL A 162 -7.11 10.74 -2.93
C VAL A 162 -7.43 9.88 -4.15
N THR A 163 -8.03 10.50 -5.17
CA THR A 163 -8.51 9.84 -6.38
C THR A 163 -7.79 10.29 -7.66
N LYS A 164 -6.86 11.25 -7.54
CA LYS A 164 -6.08 11.81 -8.64
C LYS A 164 -4.68 12.11 -8.15
N ASP A 165 -3.75 12.24 -9.10
CA ASP A 165 -2.37 12.61 -8.80
C ASP A 165 -2.28 13.94 -8.05
N VAL A 166 -1.31 14.01 -7.15
CA VAL A 166 -1.04 15.15 -6.28
C VAL A 166 0.35 15.69 -6.60
N PRO A 167 0.49 16.96 -7.00
CA PRO A 167 1.79 17.57 -7.26
C PRO A 167 2.58 17.79 -5.97
N ASP A 168 3.87 18.12 -6.12
CA ASP A 168 4.75 18.44 -5.00
C ASP A 168 4.29 19.68 -4.22
N ASN A 169 4.72 19.75 -2.95
CA ASN A 169 4.64 20.94 -2.11
C ASN A 169 3.19 21.46 -1.90
N VAL A 170 2.27 20.54 -1.61
CA VAL A 170 0.87 20.90 -1.35
C VAL A 170 0.29 20.15 -0.14
N VAL A 171 -0.79 20.72 0.40
CA VAL A 171 -1.70 20.02 1.31
C VAL A 171 -2.98 19.70 0.54
N VAL A 172 -3.41 18.45 0.60
CA VAL A 172 -4.68 17.98 0.01
C VAL A 172 -5.63 17.48 1.08
N GLY A 173 -6.94 17.62 0.87
CA GLY A 173 -7.94 17.14 1.82
C GLY A 173 -9.32 17.00 1.19
N GLY A 174 -10.21 16.28 1.88
CA GLY A 174 -11.60 16.05 1.48
C GLY A 174 -11.85 14.75 0.73
N ASN A 175 -13.10 14.49 0.37
CA ASN A 175 -13.54 13.35 -0.44
C ASN A 175 -14.47 13.85 -1.56
N PRO A 176 -14.03 13.81 -2.84
CA PRO A 176 -12.65 13.51 -3.27
C PRO A 176 -11.66 14.62 -2.85
N ALA A 177 -10.40 14.25 -2.60
CA ALA A 177 -9.37 15.20 -2.16
C ALA A 177 -9.09 16.29 -3.20
N ARG A 178 -8.85 17.53 -2.67
CA ARG A 178 -8.47 18.70 -3.46
C ARG A 178 -7.31 19.40 -2.78
N ILE A 179 -6.53 20.16 -3.54
CA ILE A 179 -5.50 21.05 -2.98
C ILE A 179 -6.17 22.10 -2.13
N ILE A 180 -5.79 22.18 -0.86
CA ILE A 180 -6.31 23.17 0.10
C ILE A 180 -5.25 24.20 0.48
N LYS A 181 -3.97 23.91 0.24
CA LYS A 181 -2.85 24.82 0.51
C LYS A 181 -1.65 24.45 -0.36
N LYS A 182 -0.85 25.43 -0.76
CA LYS A 182 0.50 25.29 -1.28
C LYS A 182 1.50 25.54 -0.15
N LEU A 183 2.57 24.75 -0.08
CA LEU A 183 3.64 24.86 0.92
C LEU A 183 4.77 25.76 0.42
#